data_680ed256bea0b71bdcc13ab7573068ad
#
_entry.id   680ed256bea0b71bdcc13ab7573068ad
#
_cell.length_a   1.000
_cell.length_b   1.000
_cell.length_c   1.000
_cell.angle_alpha   90.00
_cell.angle_beta   90.00
_cell.angle_gamma   90.00
#
_symmetry.space_group_name_H-M   'P 1'
#
loop_
_entity.id
_entity.type
_entity.pdbx_description
1 polymer ?
#
loop_
_entity_poly.entity_id
_entity_poly.type
_entity_poly.pdbx_seq_one_letter_code
_entity_poly.pdbx_strand_id
1 'polypeptide(L)'
;MNAHASTAPHCRAGTSLSDSRLAQDLPYDYSTLLENVLDVSHVPYTHHLTVSNRANGGPVELSVLEPGVTSSGFSGMWLEGPRQGKLGSQSTKFVAPGLMYHSLEAKGLGTTLTVVFATPVAPGRSRLLARFPFRFNAAPPRFIIKNTPRWIQHQGQNGVLEDDVVFLAQQEAFVAAAEAQGQTYAQACFMPLRQDAYVLAFRQWLTRFTQGGSPWQPGALLAAHSTSPTRDQLLDRYWSHTFNCTSCSAALKNTRTASIVAAITGVAAALALTACLAARLILPAAALPVSPLALLAAVAACAFAWVKLQAIEKGFLVGPSIPKRNLITSKKANTSTKIRLV
;
A
#
# COMPACT_ATOMS: atom_id res chain seq x y z
N MET A 1 45.38 -0.37 -12.15
CA MET A 1 44.99 0.34 -10.92
C MET A 1 44.23 1.59 -11.30
N ASN A 2 42.90 1.53 -11.35
CA ASN A 2 42.05 2.72 -11.37
C ASN A 2 40.77 2.28 -10.65
N ALA A 3 40.65 2.72 -9.40
CA ALA A 3 39.49 2.52 -8.56
C ALA A 3 38.36 3.41 -9.09
N HIS A 4 37.34 2.82 -9.71
CA HIS A 4 36.07 3.49 -9.92
C HIS A 4 35.37 3.60 -8.55
N ALA A 5 35.52 4.75 -7.92
CA ALA A 5 34.74 5.13 -6.77
C ALA A 5 33.26 5.17 -7.18
N SER A 6 32.46 4.29 -6.60
CA SER A 6 30.99 4.31 -6.68
C SER A 6 30.53 5.63 -6.04
N THR A 7 30.26 6.63 -6.86
CA THR A 7 29.64 7.88 -6.40
C THR A 7 28.18 7.60 -6.05
N ALA A 8 27.89 7.55 -4.75
CA ALA A 8 26.52 7.73 -4.28
C ALA A 8 25.95 9.03 -4.95
N PRO A 9 24.68 9.04 -5.37
CA PRO A 9 24.11 10.22 -5.98
C PRO A 9 24.18 11.38 -5.00
N HIS A 10 25.09 12.33 -5.28
CA HIS A 10 25.20 13.57 -4.51
C HIS A 10 23.87 14.31 -4.63
N CYS A 11 23.14 14.43 -3.53
CA CYS A 11 22.05 15.39 -3.41
C CYS A 11 22.62 16.79 -3.59
N ARG A 12 22.47 17.37 -4.77
CA ARG A 12 22.77 18.80 -4.96
C ARG A 12 21.84 19.58 -4.04
N ALA A 13 22.43 20.37 -3.14
CA ALA A 13 21.71 21.33 -2.31
C ALA A 13 20.93 22.27 -3.27
N GLY A 14 19.60 22.35 -3.09
CA GLY A 14 18.76 23.29 -3.84
C GLY A 14 17.48 22.71 -4.49
N THR A 15 17.32 21.40 -4.62
CA THR A 15 16.06 20.83 -5.10
C THR A 15 15.26 20.25 -3.94
N SER A 16 14.13 20.87 -3.59
CA SER A 16 13.25 20.36 -2.54
C SER A 16 12.67 18.99 -2.95
N LEU A 17 13.13 17.94 -2.26
CA LEU A 17 12.55 16.61 -2.38
C LEU A 17 11.15 16.62 -1.73
N SER A 18 10.14 16.17 -2.45
CA SER A 18 8.86 15.80 -1.86
C SER A 18 8.99 14.36 -1.36
N ASP A 19 8.64 14.14 -0.10
CA ASP A 19 8.83 12.84 0.57
C ASP A 19 7.49 12.39 1.17
N SER A 20 7.05 11.20 0.79
CA SER A 20 5.93 10.51 1.42
C SER A 20 6.46 9.32 2.20
N ARG A 21 5.92 9.06 3.39
CA ARG A 21 6.43 8.05 4.33
C ARG A 21 5.29 7.21 4.85
N LEU A 22 5.55 5.94 5.10
CA LEU A 22 4.63 5.02 5.74
C LEU A 22 5.39 4.12 6.71
N ALA A 23 4.81 3.89 7.88
CA ALA A 23 5.21 2.82 8.80
C ALA A 23 3.98 1.92 9.02
N GLN A 24 4.13 0.61 8.83
CA GLN A 24 3.03 -0.34 8.99
C GLN A 24 3.54 -1.69 9.51
N ASP A 25 2.81 -2.27 10.46
CA ASP A 25 3.05 -3.63 10.91
C ASP A 25 2.33 -4.61 9.98
N LEU A 26 3.04 -5.66 9.57
CA LEU A 26 2.59 -6.63 8.58
C LEU A 26 2.52 -8.02 9.20
N PRO A 27 1.50 -8.83 8.86
CA PRO A 27 1.28 -10.16 9.41
C PRO A 27 2.07 -11.25 8.66
N TYR A 28 3.32 -10.95 8.28
CA TYR A 28 4.27 -11.87 7.68
C TYR A 28 5.70 -11.40 7.96
N ASP A 29 6.66 -12.30 7.78
CA ASP A 29 8.07 -12.09 8.11
C ASP A 29 8.74 -11.05 7.19
N TYR A 30 9.84 -10.47 7.67
CA TYR A 30 10.62 -9.50 6.92
C TYR A 30 11.18 -10.07 5.60
N SER A 31 11.45 -11.37 5.55
CA SER A 31 11.94 -12.04 4.35
C SER A 31 10.86 -12.12 3.26
N THR A 32 9.63 -12.43 3.63
CA THR A 32 8.46 -12.40 2.74
C THR A 32 8.19 -10.98 2.24
N LEU A 33 8.33 -9.97 3.13
CA LEU A 33 8.23 -8.57 2.74
C LEU A 33 9.30 -8.18 1.70
N LEU A 34 10.56 -8.57 1.93
CA LEU A 34 11.65 -8.26 0.99
C LEU A 34 11.50 -8.96 -0.35
N GLU A 35 11.01 -10.19 -0.37
CA GLU A 35 10.67 -10.87 -1.63
C GLU A 35 9.62 -10.08 -2.42
N ASN A 36 8.53 -9.70 -1.76
CA ASN A 36 7.45 -8.97 -2.41
C ASN A 36 7.93 -7.64 -3.00
N VAL A 37 8.68 -6.84 -2.24
CA VAL A 37 9.14 -5.55 -2.74
C VAL A 37 10.28 -5.64 -3.76
N LEU A 38 11.01 -6.75 -3.82
CA LEU A 38 12.02 -7.04 -4.85
C LEU A 38 11.40 -7.59 -6.14
N ASP A 39 10.25 -8.25 -6.06
CA ASP A 39 9.50 -8.71 -7.22
C ASP A 39 8.77 -7.53 -7.90
N VAL A 40 9.34 -7.01 -8.98
CA VAL A 40 8.69 -5.95 -9.76
C VAL A 40 7.60 -6.47 -10.70
N SER A 41 7.56 -7.78 -10.94
CA SER A 41 6.68 -8.40 -11.93
C SER A 41 5.22 -8.49 -11.47
N HIS A 42 4.96 -8.58 -10.17
CA HIS A 42 3.60 -8.63 -9.60
C HIS A 42 2.84 -7.30 -9.74
N VAL A 43 3.56 -6.16 -9.80
CA VAL A 43 2.99 -4.81 -9.71
C VAL A 43 1.85 -4.54 -10.71
N PRO A 44 1.92 -4.89 -12.00
CA PRO A 44 0.83 -4.66 -12.93
C PRO A 44 -0.44 -5.46 -12.62
N TYR A 45 -0.30 -6.60 -11.99
CA TYR A 45 -1.38 -7.56 -11.74
C TYR A 45 -2.01 -7.37 -10.38
N THR A 46 -1.20 -7.38 -9.34
CA THR A 46 -1.65 -7.24 -7.95
C THR A 46 -2.18 -5.85 -7.67
N HIS A 47 -1.47 -4.82 -8.14
CA HIS A 47 -1.85 -3.42 -7.92
C HIS A 47 -2.64 -2.82 -9.08
N HIS A 48 -3.37 -3.67 -9.83
CA HIS A 48 -4.27 -3.20 -10.89
C HIS A 48 -5.36 -2.28 -10.30
N LEU A 49 -5.53 -1.11 -10.91
CA LEU A 49 -6.42 -0.03 -10.49
C LEU A 49 -6.04 0.64 -9.15
N THR A 50 -4.89 0.32 -8.58
CA THR A 50 -4.32 1.01 -7.41
C THR A 50 -3.18 1.92 -7.85
N VAL A 51 -2.01 1.38 -8.17
CA VAL A 51 -0.84 2.14 -8.64
C VAL A 51 -0.38 1.72 -10.03
N SER A 52 -0.94 0.65 -10.59
CA SER A 52 -0.60 0.13 -11.91
C SER A 52 -1.82 -0.36 -12.67
N ASN A 53 -1.60 -1.00 -13.82
CA ASN A 53 -2.64 -1.56 -14.67
C ASN A 53 -2.12 -2.83 -15.35
N ARG A 54 -2.97 -3.87 -15.50
CA ARG A 54 -2.64 -5.12 -16.21
C ARG A 54 -2.18 -4.90 -17.64
N ALA A 55 -2.65 -3.84 -18.30
CA ALA A 55 -2.18 -3.44 -19.63
C ALA A 55 -0.68 -3.03 -19.65
N ASN A 56 -0.07 -2.77 -18.50
CA ASN A 56 1.35 -2.49 -18.36
C ASN A 56 2.18 -3.77 -18.08
N GLY A 57 1.52 -4.93 -17.94
CA GLY A 57 2.17 -6.23 -17.78
C GLY A 57 2.85 -6.67 -19.08
N GLY A 58 3.92 -7.45 -18.95
CA GLY A 58 4.69 -7.99 -20.05
C GLY A 58 5.90 -8.76 -19.51
N PRO A 59 6.73 -9.32 -20.40
CA PRO A 59 8.01 -9.92 -20.00
C PRO A 59 8.87 -8.91 -19.28
N VAL A 60 9.59 -9.37 -18.24
CA VAL A 60 10.49 -8.53 -17.44
C VAL A 60 11.88 -9.20 -17.44
N GLU A 61 12.87 -8.47 -17.93
CA GLU A 61 14.25 -8.92 -18.01
C GLU A 61 15.08 -8.22 -16.93
N LEU A 62 15.30 -8.90 -15.81
CA LEU A 62 16.09 -8.39 -14.69
C LEU A 62 17.51 -8.95 -14.75
N SER A 63 18.48 -8.10 -14.40
CA SER A 63 19.90 -8.48 -14.32
C SER A 63 20.44 -8.17 -12.92
N VAL A 64 21.09 -9.12 -12.28
CA VAL A 64 21.93 -8.88 -11.11
C VAL A 64 23.30 -8.46 -11.63
N LEU A 65 23.79 -7.31 -11.15
CA LEU A 65 25.05 -6.72 -11.60
C LEU A 65 26.25 -7.32 -10.86
N GLU A 66 27.43 -7.28 -11.50
CA GLU A 66 28.67 -7.66 -10.83
C GLU A 66 28.92 -6.79 -9.57
N PRO A 67 29.47 -7.36 -8.51
CA PRO A 67 30.04 -8.71 -8.35
C PRO A 67 29.00 -9.79 -7.98
N GLY A 68 27.71 -9.60 -8.24
CA GLY A 68 26.65 -10.52 -7.87
C GLY A 68 26.22 -10.39 -6.41
N VAL A 69 25.87 -11.49 -5.78
CA VAL A 69 25.39 -11.54 -4.39
C VAL A 69 26.57 -11.61 -3.42
N THR A 70 26.71 -10.58 -2.59
CA THR A 70 27.75 -10.46 -1.55
C THR A 70 27.13 -10.45 -0.16
N SER A 71 27.94 -10.52 0.90
CA SER A 71 27.44 -10.41 2.28
C SER A 71 26.70 -9.09 2.56
N SER A 72 27.08 -8.01 1.86
CA SER A 72 26.42 -6.69 1.99
C SER A 72 25.18 -6.52 1.14
N GLY A 73 24.79 -7.53 0.32
CA GLY A 73 23.65 -7.48 -0.57
C GLY A 73 24.00 -7.59 -2.05
N PHE A 74 23.16 -7.05 -2.92
CA PHE A 74 23.35 -7.04 -4.38
C PHE A 74 22.75 -5.79 -5.03
N SER A 75 23.17 -5.55 -6.27
CA SER A 75 22.57 -4.51 -7.13
C SER A 75 21.99 -5.15 -8.38
N GLY A 76 20.93 -4.57 -8.92
CA GLY A 76 20.29 -5.04 -10.13
C GLY A 76 19.84 -3.90 -11.05
N MET A 77 19.59 -4.26 -12.30
CA MET A 77 19.14 -3.34 -13.33
C MET A 77 18.00 -3.94 -14.15
N TRP A 78 16.98 -3.15 -14.37
CA TRP A 78 15.93 -3.37 -15.35
C TRP A 78 16.05 -2.29 -16.43
N LEU A 79 16.70 -2.64 -17.55
CA LEU A 79 17.04 -1.68 -18.60
C LEU A 79 15.81 -1.12 -19.30
N GLU A 80 14.83 -1.97 -19.62
CA GLU A 80 13.58 -1.52 -20.22
C GLU A 80 12.77 -0.68 -19.22
N GLY A 81 12.66 -1.14 -17.99
CA GLY A 81 11.92 -0.49 -16.93
C GLY A 81 10.39 -0.62 -17.02
N PRO A 82 9.66 -0.04 -16.05
CA PRO A 82 8.23 -0.23 -15.93
C PRO A 82 7.42 0.32 -17.11
N ARG A 83 6.21 -0.24 -17.28
CA ARG A 83 5.24 0.13 -18.32
C ARG A 83 5.81 -0.04 -19.73
N GLN A 84 6.51 -1.17 -19.97
CA GLN A 84 7.12 -1.49 -21.26
C GLN A 84 8.04 -0.34 -21.74
N GLY A 85 8.95 0.08 -20.86
CA GLY A 85 9.95 1.12 -21.14
C GLY A 85 9.45 2.57 -21.16
N LYS A 86 8.16 2.80 -20.99
CA LYS A 86 7.58 4.17 -21.03
C LYS A 86 8.10 5.07 -19.90
N LEU A 87 8.46 4.49 -18.76
CA LEU A 87 8.98 5.24 -17.63
C LEU A 87 10.52 5.32 -17.59
N GLY A 88 11.22 4.53 -18.37
CA GLY A 88 12.69 4.46 -18.37
C GLY A 88 13.23 3.35 -17.47
N SER A 89 14.56 3.25 -17.40
CA SER A 89 15.23 2.17 -16.65
C SER A 89 15.05 2.29 -15.15
N GLN A 90 15.10 1.16 -14.46
CA GLN A 90 15.02 1.07 -13.02
C GLN A 90 16.23 0.33 -12.46
N SER A 91 16.96 0.96 -11.55
CA SER A 91 17.96 0.27 -10.74
C SER A 91 17.36 -0.20 -9.42
N THR A 92 17.84 -1.36 -8.95
CA THR A 92 17.41 -1.97 -7.69
C THR A 92 18.65 -2.23 -6.85
N LYS A 93 18.56 -1.96 -5.56
CA LYS A 93 19.62 -2.36 -4.63
C LYS A 93 19.01 -2.97 -3.37
N PHE A 94 19.48 -4.15 -3.03
CA PHE A 94 19.31 -4.74 -1.72
C PHE A 94 20.56 -4.49 -0.89
N VAL A 95 20.40 -3.94 0.28
CA VAL A 95 21.45 -3.69 1.27
C VAL A 95 21.11 -4.48 2.52
N ALA A 96 21.92 -5.48 2.81
CA ALA A 96 21.72 -6.36 3.94
C ALA A 96 21.69 -5.59 5.28
N PRO A 97 20.95 -6.02 6.28
CA PRO A 97 20.06 -7.19 6.24
C PRO A 97 18.62 -6.92 5.77
N GLY A 98 18.15 -5.69 5.71
CA GLY A 98 16.72 -5.41 5.60
C GLY A 98 16.35 -4.15 4.82
N LEU A 99 17.28 -3.54 4.08
CA LEU A 99 17.03 -2.37 3.26
C LEU A 99 17.02 -2.73 1.77
N MET A 100 15.99 -2.29 1.07
CA MET A 100 16.01 -2.26 -0.38
C MET A 100 15.59 -0.91 -0.92
N TYR A 101 16.03 -0.57 -2.12
CA TYR A 101 15.44 0.54 -2.85
C TYR A 101 15.44 0.32 -4.36
N HIS A 102 14.40 0.85 -4.98
CA HIS A 102 14.30 1.05 -6.42
C HIS A 102 14.54 2.53 -6.74
N SER A 103 15.35 2.81 -7.75
CA SER A 103 15.52 4.12 -8.33
C SER A 103 15.04 4.08 -9.77
N LEU A 104 14.00 4.85 -10.06
CA LEU A 104 13.39 4.97 -11.38
C LEU A 104 13.65 6.37 -11.92
N GLU A 105 14.32 6.43 -13.06
CA GLU A 105 14.49 7.66 -13.84
C GLU A 105 13.31 7.78 -14.81
N ALA A 106 12.22 8.42 -14.34
CA ALA A 106 11.01 8.56 -15.12
C ALA A 106 11.19 9.64 -16.20
N LYS A 107 11.17 9.23 -17.47
CA LYS A 107 11.31 10.11 -18.65
C LYS A 107 10.30 11.27 -18.56
N GLY A 108 10.82 12.51 -18.58
CA GLY A 108 10.02 13.74 -18.52
C GLY A 108 9.41 14.08 -17.13
N LEU A 109 9.36 13.16 -16.19
CA LEU A 109 8.75 13.39 -14.87
C LEU A 109 9.79 13.66 -13.78
N GLY A 110 10.97 13.04 -13.88
CA GLY A 110 12.04 13.17 -12.89
C GLY A 110 12.43 11.83 -12.27
N THR A 111 13.09 11.85 -11.12
CA THR A 111 13.54 10.64 -10.43
C THR A 111 12.62 10.32 -9.26
N THR A 112 12.24 9.05 -9.13
CA THR A 112 11.49 8.55 -7.99
C THR A 112 12.27 7.41 -7.33
N LEU A 113 12.29 7.40 -6.00
CA LEU A 113 12.82 6.28 -5.24
C LEU A 113 11.70 5.61 -4.46
N THR A 114 11.76 4.29 -4.40
CA THR A 114 10.99 3.49 -3.45
C THR A 114 12.00 2.88 -2.50
N VAL A 115 12.00 3.31 -1.25
CA VAL A 115 12.93 2.86 -0.21
C VAL A 115 12.14 2.11 0.84
N VAL A 116 12.53 0.87 1.12
CA VAL A 116 11.87 -0.01 2.09
C VAL A 116 12.88 -0.55 3.08
N PHE A 117 12.60 -0.33 4.36
CA PHE A 117 13.23 -1.05 5.47
C PHE A 117 12.26 -2.11 5.95
N ALA A 118 12.66 -3.36 5.85
CA ALA A 118 11.93 -4.50 6.39
C ALA A 118 12.55 -4.86 7.74
N THR A 119 11.83 -4.59 8.83
CA THR A 119 12.32 -4.81 10.19
C THR A 119 11.61 -6.02 10.79
N PRO A 120 12.33 -7.09 11.17
CA PRO A 120 11.73 -8.23 11.87
C PRO A 120 11.21 -7.78 13.26
N VAL A 121 9.99 -8.18 13.61
CA VAL A 121 9.34 -7.84 14.90
C VAL A 121 9.16 -9.10 15.75
N ALA A 122 8.63 -10.15 15.15
CA ALA A 122 8.42 -11.47 15.72
C ALA A 122 8.32 -12.49 14.57
N PRO A 123 8.40 -13.80 14.82
CA PRO A 123 8.13 -14.80 13.79
C PRO A 123 6.78 -14.52 13.11
N GLY A 124 6.75 -14.50 11.77
CA GLY A 124 5.55 -14.17 11.01
C GLY A 124 5.05 -12.73 11.16
N ARG A 125 5.89 -11.80 11.66
CA ARG A 125 5.54 -10.39 11.79
C ARG A 125 6.73 -9.48 11.50
N SER A 126 6.50 -8.50 10.66
CA SER A 126 7.50 -7.48 10.32
C SER A 126 6.92 -6.07 10.40
N ARG A 127 7.81 -5.09 10.47
CA ARG A 127 7.47 -3.66 10.34
C ARG A 127 8.10 -3.12 9.07
N LEU A 128 7.24 -2.64 8.20
CA LEU A 128 7.61 -1.87 7.02
C LEU A 128 7.85 -0.41 7.42
N LEU A 129 9.01 0.13 7.04
CA LEU A 129 9.24 1.57 7.00
C LEU A 129 9.51 1.95 5.54
N ALA A 130 8.54 2.55 4.88
CA ALA A 130 8.66 2.95 3.48
C ALA A 130 8.84 4.46 3.35
N ARG A 131 9.69 4.85 2.39
CA ARG A 131 9.87 6.24 1.97
C ARG A 131 9.81 6.32 0.45
N PHE A 132 9.15 7.35 -0.03
CA PHE A 132 8.99 7.63 -1.45
C PHE A 132 9.48 9.05 -1.76
N PRO A 133 10.80 9.28 -1.84
CA PRO A 133 11.35 10.56 -2.26
C PRO A 133 11.11 10.76 -3.76
N PHE A 134 10.55 11.91 -4.13
CA PHE A 134 10.29 12.30 -5.50
C PHE A 134 11.06 13.58 -5.85
N ARG A 135 11.71 13.56 -7.00
CA ARG A 135 12.33 14.72 -7.61
C ARG A 135 11.63 14.98 -8.95
N PHE A 136 10.59 15.79 -8.93
CA PHE A 136 9.83 16.11 -10.14
C PHE A 136 10.48 17.25 -10.91
N ASN A 137 10.53 17.12 -12.24
CA ASN A 137 10.94 18.18 -13.17
C ASN A 137 9.84 19.24 -13.34
N ALA A 138 8.55 18.88 -13.08
CA ALA A 138 7.41 19.76 -13.20
C ALA A 138 6.86 20.18 -11.82
N ALA A 139 6.33 21.42 -11.74
CA ALA A 139 5.77 21.97 -10.51
C ALA A 139 4.44 21.34 -10.05
N PRO A 140 3.47 21.00 -10.95
CA PRO A 140 2.15 20.54 -10.54
C PRO A 140 2.16 19.27 -9.67
N PRO A 141 2.86 18.17 -10.02
CA PRO A 141 2.92 16.97 -9.18
C PRO A 141 3.52 17.26 -7.79
N ARG A 142 4.55 18.11 -7.73
CA ARG A 142 5.18 18.53 -6.48
C ARG A 142 4.22 19.31 -5.59
N PHE A 143 3.45 20.23 -6.16
CA PHE A 143 2.46 21.01 -5.44
C PHE A 143 1.36 20.11 -4.85
N ILE A 144 0.84 19.16 -5.63
CA ILE A 144 -0.20 18.21 -5.18
C ILE A 144 0.31 17.39 -3.99
N ILE A 145 1.47 16.75 -4.11
CA ILE A 145 2.02 15.91 -3.04
C ILE A 145 2.30 16.73 -1.78
N LYS A 146 2.87 17.94 -1.92
CA LYS A 146 3.18 18.81 -0.79
C LYS A 146 1.93 19.26 -0.03
N ASN A 147 0.82 19.49 -0.74
CA ASN A 147 -0.41 20.02 -0.15
C ASN A 147 -1.44 18.92 0.20
N THR A 148 -1.21 17.67 -0.18
CA THR A 148 -2.08 16.56 0.22
C THR A 148 -1.78 16.20 1.69
N PRO A 149 -2.78 16.23 2.59
CA PRO A 149 -2.61 15.82 3.96
C PRO A 149 -2.02 14.41 4.08
N ARG A 150 -1.11 14.20 5.03
CA ARG A 150 -0.42 12.91 5.19
C ARG A 150 -1.37 11.74 5.38
N TRP A 151 -2.44 11.90 6.13
CA TRP A 151 -3.42 10.84 6.34
C TRP A 151 -4.09 10.38 5.03
N ILE A 152 -4.30 11.28 4.06
CA ILE A 152 -4.83 10.93 2.73
C ILE A 152 -3.79 10.11 1.96
N GLN A 153 -2.51 10.52 2.01
CA GLN A 153 -1.42 9.75 1.39
C GLN A 153 -1.32 8.35 1.99
N HIS A 154 -1.40 8.23 3.33
CA HIS A 154 -1.35 6.94 4.03
C HIS A 154 -2.53 6.05 3.68
N GLN A 155 -3.74 6.58 3.51
CA GLN A 155 -4.89 5.80 3.04
C GLN A 155 -4.62 5.14 1.67
N GLY A 156 -4.00 5.88 0.75
CA GLY A 156 -3.61 5.34 -0.55
C GLY A 156 -2.51 4.27 -0.44
N GLN A 157 -1.48 4.52 0.38
CA GLN A 157 -0.36 3.61 0.59
C GLN A 157 -0.79 2.31 1.30
N ASN A 158 -1.63 2.40 2.33
CA ASN A 158 -2.20 1.23 2.99
C ASN A 158 -2.95 0.35 1.98
N GLY A 159 -3.74 0.96 1.07
CA GLY A 159 -4.46 0.22 0.04
C GLY A 159 -3.54 -0.53 -0.93
N VAL A 160 -2.32 -0.03 -1.18
CA VAL A 160 -1.31 -0.76 -1.98
C VAL A 160 -0.84 -2.00 -1.22
N LEU A 161 -0.44 -1.86 0.04
CA LEU A 161 0.04 -2.99 0.85
C LEU A 161 -1.05 -4.06 1.07
N GLU A 162 -2.29 -3.64 1.26
CA GLU A 162 -3.44 -4.55 1.45
C GLU A 162 -3.77 -5.39 0.21
N ASP A 163 -3.38 -4.90 -0.97
CA ASP A 163 -3.47 -5.72 -2.17
C ASP A 163 -2.60 -6.99 -2.06
N ASP A 164 -1.51 -6.96 -1.29
CA ASP A 164 -0.54 -8.05 -1.13
C ASP A 164 -0.78 -8.88 0.13
N VAL A 165 -1.11 -8.23 1.25
CA VAL A 165 -1.17 -8.85 2.60
C VAL A 165 -1.94 -10.17 2.62
N VAL A 166 -3.07 -10.23 1.92
CA VAL A 166 -3.98 -11.39 1.98
C VAL A 166 -3.33 -12.67 1.45
N PHE A 167 -2.54 -12.58 0.38
CA PHE A 167 -1.90 -13.77 -0.19
C PHE A 167 -0.48 -13.99 0.35
N LEU A 168 0.26 -12.94 0.74
CA LEU A 168 1.60 -13.09 1.29
C LEU A 168 1.61 -13.83 2.63
N ALA A 169 0.65 -13.55 3.50
CA ALA A 169 0.51 -14.30 4.76
C ALA A 169 0.22 -15.79 4.51
N GLN A 170 -0.55 -16.13 3.47
CA GLN A 170 -0.82 -17.52 3.09
C GLN A 170 0.40 -18.18 2.41
N GLN A 171 1.12 -17.43 1.56
CA GLN A 171 2.35 -17.88 0.93
C GLN A 171 3.40 -18.25 1.97
N GLU A 172 3.59 -17.41 2.98
CA GLU A 172 4.54 -17.66 4.06
C GLU A 172 4.18 -18.92 4.85
N ALA A 173 2.89 -19.09 5.19
CA ALA A 173 2.43 -20.30 5.87
C ALA A 173 2.69 -21.57 5.04
N PHE A 174 2.48 -21.51 3.71
CA PHE A 174 2.77 -22.60 2.80
C PHE A 174 4.28 -22.92 2.75
N VAL A 175 5.13 -21.91 2.62
CA VAL A 175 6.59 -22.08 2.59
C VAL A 175 7.09 -22.66 3.92
N ALA A 176 6.63 -22.13 5.05
CA ALA A 176 7.01 -22.64 6.37
C ALA A 176 6.60 -24.11 6.58
N ALA A 177 5.43 -24.52 6.06
CA ALA A 177 4.99 -25.90 6.11
C ALA A 177 5.84 -26.82 5.20
N ALA A 178 6.24 -26.36 4.03
CA ALA A 178 7.09 -27.10 3.12
C ALA A 178 8.53 -27.27 3.69
N GLU A 179 9.10 -26.22 4.26
CA GLU A 179 10.40 -26.26 4.95
C GLU A 179 10.40 -27.21 6.13
N ALA A 180 9.30 -27.25 6.91
CA ALA A 180 9.14 -28.20 8.02
C ALA A 180 9.11 -29.68 7.55
N GLN A 181 8.73 -29.92 6.30
CA GLN A 181 8.79 -31.24 5.64
C GLN A 181 10.15 -31.53 4.99
N GLY A 182 11.14 -30.66 5.19
CA GLY A 182 12.49 -30.81 4.65
C GLY A 182 12.66 -30.35 3.21
N GLN A 183 11.67 -29.66 2.64
CA GLN A 183 11.79 -29.06 1.30
C GLN A 183 12.61 -27.76 1.39
N THR A 184 13.46 -27.55 0.41
CA THR A 184 14.10 -26.25 0.22
C THR A 184 13.11 -25.24 -0.39
N TYR A 185 13.39 -23.96 -0.23
CA TYR A 185 12.57 -22.90 -0.86
C TYR A 185 12.41 -23.12 -2.38
N ALA A 186 13.50 -23.51 -3.07
CA ALA A 186 13.47 -23.77 -4.51
C ALA A 186 12.64 -25.01 -4.91
N GLN A 187 12.40 -25.94 -4.00
CA GLN A 187 11.50 -27.07 -4.21
C GLN A 187 10.03 -26.69 -3.96
N ALA A 188 9.81 -25.78 -3.00
CA ALA A 188 8.47 -25.29 -2.70
C ALA A 188 7.98 -24.23 -3.70
N CYS A 189 8.87 -23.43 -4.27
CA CYS A 189 8.55 -22.29 -5.14
C CYS A 189 9.25 -22.42 -6.49
N PHE A 190 8.47 -22.56 -7.55
CA PHE A 190 8.99 -22.67 -8.93
C PHE A 190 9.17 -21.28 -9.55
N MET A 191 10.42 -20.87 -9.76
CA MET A 191 10.80 -19.55 -10.26
C MET A 191 11.77 -19.66 -11.46
N PRO A 192 11.29 -20.01 -12.66
CA PRO A 192 12.16 -20.30 -13.82
C PRO A 192 12.50 -19.06 -14.67
N LEU A 193 11.91 -17.91 -14.39
CA LEU A 193 11.94 -16.76 -15.28
C LEU A 193 12.99 -15.74 -14.85
N ARG A 194 13.47 -14.93 -15.81
CA ARG A 194 14.41 -13.84 -15.54
C ARG A 194 13.81 -12.74 -14.65
N GLN A 195 12.50 -12.59 -14.65
CA GLN A 195 11.81 -11.69 -13.73
C GLN A 195 11.95 -12.07 -12.25
N ASP A 196 12.30 -13.32 -11.96
CA ASP A 196 12.49 -13.83 -10.59
C ASP A 196 13.92 -13.56 -10.06
N ALA A 197 14.80 -12.97 -10.88
CA ALA A 197 16.23 -12.85 -10.59
C ALA A 197 16.54 -12.15 -9.26
N TYR A 198 15.78 -11.13 -8.87
CA TYR A 198 16.02 -10.42 -7.61
C TYR A 198 15.55 -11.22 -6.40
N VAL A 199 14.44 -11.92 -6.51
CA VAL A 199 13.93 -12.83 -5.47
C VAL A 199 14.92 -13.98 -5.27
N LEU A 200 15.40 -14.59 -6.36
CA LEU A 200 16.42 -15.64 -6.30
C LEU A 200 17.74 -15.15 -5.69
N ALA A 201 18.20 -13.94 -6.06
CA ALA A 201 19.39 -13.33 -5.48
C ALA A 201 19.24 -13.07 -3.98
N PHE A 202 18.06 -12.61 -3.54
CA PHE A 202 17.75 -12.40 -2.14
C PHE A 202 17.71 -13.74 -1.36
N ARG A 203 17.06 -14.77 -1.90
CA ARG A 203 17.04 -16.12 -1.28
C ARG A 203 18.44 -16.74 -1.23
N GLN A 204 19.27 -16.53 -2.24
CA GLN A 204 20.68 -16.93 -2.23
C GLN A 204 21.42 -16.19 -1.10
N TRP A 205 21.19 -14.89 -0.93
CA TRP A 205 21.79 -14.12 0.17
C TRP A 205 21.37 -14.68 1.54
N LEU A 206 20.07 -14.92 1.75
CA LEU A 206 19.55 -15.53 2.99
C LEU A 206 20.26 -16.85 3.30
N THR A 207 20.32 -17.77 2.33
CA THR A 207 20.92 -19.07 2.52
C THR A 207 22.42 -18.98 2.81
N ARG A 208 23.15 -18.10 2.13
CA ARG A 208 24.63 -18.05 2.24
C ARG A 208 25.14 -17.26 3.44
N PHE A 209 24.40 -16.25 3.90
CA PHE A 209 24.91 -15.27 4.87
C PHE A 209 24.12 -15.18 6.17
N THR A 210 22.97 -15.87 6.30
CA THR A 210 22.12 -15.84 7.50
C THR A 210 21.80 -17.21 8.09
N GLN A 211 22.64 -18.22 7.82
CA GLN A 211 22.49 -19.57 8.39
C GLN A 211 21.11 -20.21 8.16
N GLY A 212 20.50 -19.99 6.99
CA GLY A 212 19.21 -20.57 6.64
C GLY A 212 18.04 -19.58 6.56
N GLY A 213 18.32 -18.30 6.71
CA GLY A 213 17.41 -17.25 6.24
C GLY A 213 16.53 -16.58 7.29
N SER A 214 16.28 -17.20 8.41
CA SER A 214 15.42 -16.60 9.44
C SER A 214 16.24 -16.19 10.68
N PRO A 215 16.03 -15.02 11.29
CA PRO A 215 16.59 -14.66 12.59
C PRO A 215 15.94 -15.44 13.73
N TRP A 216 14.96 -16.27 13.42
CA TRP A 216 14.17 -17.03 14.38
C TRP A 216 14.68 -18.44 14.56
N GLN A 217 14.32 -19.06 15.70
CA GLN A 217 14.58 -20.48 15.92
C GLN A 217 13.86 -21.34 14.87
N PRO A 218 14.45 -22.49 14.46
CA PRO A 218 13.80 -23.41 13.55
C PRO A 218 12.37 -23.75 14.00
N GLY A 219 11.42 -23.74 13.07
CA GLY A 219 10.00 -24.00 13.33
C GLY A 219 9.20 -22.84 13.92
N ALA A 220 9.83 -21.71 14.27
CA ALA A 220 9.12 -20.57 14.82
C ALA A 220 8.12 -19.94 13.85
N LEU A 221 8.45 -19.89 12.55
CA LEU A 221 7.52 -19.42 11.51
C LEU A 221 6.33 -20.36 11.37
N LEU A 222 6.55 -21.66 11.34
CA LEU A 222 5.47 -22.65 11.30
C LEU A 222 4.54 -22.50 12.52
N ALA A 223 5.10 -22.34 13.71
CA ALA A 223 4.32 -22.12 14.93
C ALA A 223 3.51 -20.81 14.85
N ALA A 224 4.07 -19.74 14.30
CA ALA A 224 3.38 -18.47 14.11
C ALA A 224 2.16 -18.60 13.17
N HIS A 225 2.20 -19.53 12.23
CA HIS A 225 1.12 -19.80 11.27
C HIS A 225 0.24 -21.00 11.65
N SER A 226 0.29 -21.45 12.90
CA SER A 226 -0.57 -22.55 13.40
C SER A 226 -2.06 -22.24 13.31
N THR A 227 -2.42 -20.96 13.29
CA THR A 227 -3.78 -20.48 13.05
C THR A 227 -3.79 -19.51 11.88
N SER A 228 -4.67 -19.75 10.92
CA SER A 228 -4.84 -18.82 9.79
C SER A 228 -5.59 -17.57 10.25
N PRO A 229 -5.02 -16.37 10.05
CA PRO A 229 -5.72 -15.13 10.39
C PRO A 229 -6.94 -14.95 9.50
N THR A 230 -8.00 -14.39 10.07
CA THR A 230 -9.19 -14.01 9.29
C THR A 230 -8.85 -12.85 8.35
N ARG A 231 -9.67 -12.66 7.31
CA ARG A 231 -9.50 -11.56 6.37
C ARG A 231 -9.53 -10.19 7.06
N ASP A 232 -10.40 -10.01 8.03
CA ASP A 232 -10.52 -8.75 8.79
C ASP A 232 -9.27 -8.48 9.65
N GLN A 233 -8.65 -9.52 10.20
CA GLN A 233 -7.37 -9.41 10.90
C GLN A 233 -6.23 -9.03 9.95
N LEU A 234 -6.21 -9.59 8.74
CA LEU A 234 -5.22 -9.25 7.72
C LEU A 234 -5.37 -7.81 7.21
N LEU A 235 -6.59 -7.28 7.18
CA LEU A 235 -6.91 -5.94 6.69
C LEU A 235 -7.07 -4.91 7.81
N ASP A 236 -6.67 -5.23 9.04
CA ASP A 236 -6.71 -4.30 10.16
C ASP A 236 -5.74 -3.13 9.94
N ARG A 237 -6.27 -1.94 9.77
CA ARG A 237 -5.52 -0.69 9.65
C ARG A 237 -5.29 0.00 10.99
N TYR A 238 -6.17 -0.27 11.97
CA TYR A 238 -6.10 0.46 13.22
C TYR A 238 -4.82 0.11 13.99
N TRP A 239 -4.61 -1.16 14.29
CA TRP A 239 -3.43 -1.59 15.03
C TRP A 239 -2.17 -1.64 14.18
N SER A 240 -2.30 -1.99 12.88
CA SER A 240 -1.14 -2.06 11.98
C SER A 240 -0.54 -0.69 11.66
N HIS A 241 -1.35 0.39 11.64
CA HIS A 241 -0.89 1.72 11.25
C HIS A 241 -1.50 2.87 12.06
N THR A 242 -2.83 3.01 12.09
CA THR A 242 -3.51 4.25 12.54
C THR A 242 -3.18 4.59 13.98
N PHE A 243 -3.17 3.61 14.87
CA PHE A 243 -2.86 3.78 16.30
C PHE A 243 -1.49 4.41 16.53
N ASN A 244 -0.47 3.96 15.79
CA ASN A 244 0.92 4.41 15.92
C ASN A 244 1.24 5.65 15.08
N CYS A 245 0.34 6.12 14.20
CA CYS A 245 0.56 7.25 13.32
C CYS A 245 -0.13 8.51 13.83
N THR A 246 0.64 9.52 14.24
CA THR A 246 0.11 10.78 14.77
C THR A 246 -0.83 11.49 13.81
N SER A 247 -0.56 11.45 12.48
CA SER A 247 -1.42 12.06 11.46
C SER A 247 -2.75 11.32 11.31
N CYS A 248 -2.71 9.98 11.24
CA CYS A 248 -3.91 9.17 11.04
C CYS A 248 -4.78 9.10 12.30
N SER A 249 -4.19 8.98 13.49
CA SER A 249 -4.91 8.99 14.76
C SER A 249 -5.61 10.33 15.03
N ALA A 250 -4.92 11.45 14.73
CA ALA A 250 -5.52 12.77 14.82
C ALA A 250 -6.67 12.93 13.80
N ALA A 251 -6.47 12.51 12.56
CA ALA A 251 -7.51 12.56 11.53
C ALA A 251 -8.72 11.70 11.89
N LEU A 252 -8.51 10.49 12.43
CA LEU A 252 -9.59 9.63 12.92
C LEU A 252 -10.39 10.33 14.03
N LYS A 253 -9.72 10.91 15.04
CA LYS A 253 -10.37 11.67 16.11
C LYS A 253 -11.21 12.82 15.57
N ASN A 254 -10.64 13.62 14.66
CA ASN A 254 -11.34 14.75 14.04
C ASN A 254 -12.55 14.29 13.20
N THR A 255 -12.41 13.18 12.46
CA THR A 255 -13.50 12.60 11.67
C THR A 255 -14.66 12.15 12.57
N ARG A 256 -14.35 11.49 13.70
CA ARG A 256 -15.36 11.09 14.70
C ARG A 256 -16.09 12.31 15.30
N THR A 257 -15.35 13.32 15.71
CA THR A 257 -15.94 14.56 16.22
C THR A 257 -16.83 15.22 15.17
N ALA A 258 -16.37 15.36 13.94
CA ALA A 258 -17.16 15.93 12.85
C ALA A 258 -18.43 15.11 12.55
N SER A 259 -18.33 13.78 12.63
CA SER A 259 -19.47 12.87 12.45
C SER A 259 -20.53 13.08 13.54
N ILE A 260 -20.12 13.20 14.80
CA ILE A 260 -21.01 13.49 15.93
C ILE A 260 -21.68 14.85 15.76
N VAL A 261 -20.92 15.89 15.40
CA VAL A 261 -21.44 17.23 15.13
C VAL A 261 -22.47 17.22 13.99
N ALA A 262 -22.17 16.54 12.88
CA ALA A 262 -23.08 16.40 11.75
C ALA A 262 -24.39 15.68 12.17
N ALA A 263 -24.31 14.63 12.97
CA ALA A 263 -25.49 13.92 13.48
C ALA A 263 -26.35 14.80 14.40
N ILE A 264 -25.75 15.48 15.38
CA ILE A 264 -26.46 16.38 16.31
C ILE A 264 -27.11 17.54 15.53
N THR A 265 -26.38 18.19 14.62
CA THR A 265 -26.89 19.29 13.80
C THR A 265 -28.03 18.82 12.90
N GLY A 266 -27.92 17.64 12.29
CA GLY A 266 -28.97 17.03 11.48
C GLY A 266 -30.24 16.74 12.26
N VAL A 267 -30.13 16.20 13.47
CA VAL A 267 -31.27 15.96 14.38
C VAL A 267 -31.92 17.29 14.77
N ALA A 268 -31.12 18.27 15.17
CA ALA A 268 -31.65 19.62 15.53
C ALA A 268 -32.40 20.28 14.36
N ALA A 269 -31.85 20.19 13.14
CA ALA A 269 -32.50 20.69 11.93
C ALA A 269 -33.79 19.93 11.61
N ALA A 270 -33.86 18.63 11.82
CA ALA A 270 -35.06 17.82 11.63
C ALA A 270 -36.16 18.20 12.65
N LEU A 271 -35.81 18.38 13.91
CA LEU A 271 -36.73 18.85 14.94
C LEU A 271 -37.26 20.27 14.63
N ALA A 272 -36.38 21.17 14.20
CA ALA A 272 -36.81 22.52 13.76
C ALA A 272 -37.73 22.48 12.54
N LEU A 273 -37.49 21.57 11.58
CA LEU A 273 -38.35 21.37 10.42
C LEU A 273 -39.74 20.88 10.85
N THR A 274 -39.81 19.87 11.72
CA THR A 274 -41.10 19.35 12.22
C THR A 274 -41.88 20.44 12.98
N ALA A 275 -41.21 21.19 13.84
CA ALA A 275 -41.83 22.32 14.55
C ALA A 275 -42.34 23.42 13.62
N CYS A 276 -41.53 23.75 12.57
CA CYS A 276 -41.90 24.73 11.55
C CYS A 276 -43.12 24.27 10.74
N LEU A 277 -43.19 23.00 10.34
CA LEU A 277 -44.35 22.46 9.63
C LEU A 277 -45.59 22.39 10.49
N ALA A 278 -45.47 22.00 11.76
CA ALA A 278 -46.59 22.01 12.72
C ALA A 278 -47.13 23.45 12.96
N ALA A 279 -46.24 24.43 13.14
CA ALA A 279 -46.65 25.83 13.29
C ALA A 279 -47.39 26.36 12.07
N ARG A 280 -47.03 25.96 10.86
CA ARG A 280 -47.76 26.33 9.63
C ARG A 280 -49.15 25.73 9.53
N LEU A 281 -49.38 24.57 10.13
CA LEU A 281 -50.71 23.93 10.19
C LEU A 281 -51.64 24.66 11.18
N ILE A 282 -51.08 25.17 12.29
CA ILE A 282 -51.81 25.78 13.39
C ILE A 282 -51.98 27.32 13.15
N LEU A 283 -50.96 27.94 12.57
CA LEU A 283 -50.89 29.41 12.35
C LEU A 283 -50.56 29.72 10.88
N PRO A 284 -51.55 29.58 9.94
CA PRO A 284 -51.28 29.70 8.50
C PRO A 284 -50.84 31.11 8.07
N ALA A 285 -51.09 32.15 8.87
CA ALA A 285 -50.66 33.52 8.60
C ALA A 285 -49.33 33.93 9.27
N ALA A 286 -48.72 33.06 10.02
CA ALA A 286 -47.45 33.36 10.69
C ALA A 286 -46.30 33.38 9.69
N ALA A 287 -45.61 34.52 9.53
CA ALA A 287 -44.33 34.61 8.87
C ALA A 287 -43.26 33.92 9.72
N LEU A 288 -42.91 32.70 9.36
CA LEU A 288 -41.86 32.01 10.07
C LEU A 288 -40.49 32.51 9.59
N PRO A 289 -39.54 32.76 10.51
CA PRO A 289 -38.23 33.34 10.17
C PRO A 289 -37.35 32.40 9.36
N VAL A 290 -37.69 31.10 9.33
CA VAL A 290 -36.86 30.06 8.64
C VAL A 290 -37.73 29.33 7.61
N SER A 291 -37.17 29.17 6.40
CA SER A 291 -37.82 28.41 5.34
C SER A 291 -37.77 26.92 5.63
N PRO A 292 -38.88 26.14 5.57
CA PRO A 292 -38.86 24.69 5.65
C PRO A 292 -37.94 24.03 4.62
N LEU A 293 -37.83 24.63 3.42
CA LEU A 293 -36.96 24.15 2.37
C LEU A 293 -35.45 24.24 2.79
N ALA A 294 -35.09 25.36 3.46
CA ALA A 294 -33.74 25.52 4.00
C ALA A 294 -33.42 24.49 5.10
N LEU A 295 -34.39 24.22 5.99
CA LEU A 295 -34.25 23.19 7.02
C LEU A 295 -34.11 21.77 6.41
N LEU A 296 -34.93 21.46 5.41
CA LEU A 296 -34.85 20.20 4.68
C LEU A 296 -33.47 20.03 4.00
N ALA A 297 -32.99 21.09 3.35
CA ALA A 297 -31.66 21.09 2.74
C ALA A 297 -30.54 20.89 3.80
N ALA A 298 -30.68 21.50 4.97
CA ALA A 298 -29.75 21.32 6.08
C ALA A 298 -29.72 19.85 6.60
N VAL A 299 -30.89 19.23 6.76
CA VAL A 299 -31.03 17.81 7.14
C VAL A 299 -30.33 16.92 6.12
N ALA A 300 -30.61 17.12 4.82
CA ALA A 300 -30.01 16.35 3.74
C ALA A 300 -28.47 16.52 3.69
N ALA A 301 -27.98 17.75 3.84
CA ALA A 301 -26.54 18.03 3.88
C ALA A 301 -25.84 17.36 5.07
N CYS A 302 -26.45 17.44 6.28
CA CYS A 302 -25.92 16.80 7.47
C CYS A 302 -25.90 15.26 7.34
N ALA A 303 -26.98 14.66 6.82
CA ALA A 303 -27.05 13.23 6.57
C ALA A 303 -25.98 12.77 5.55
N PHE A 304 -25.83 13.52 4.45
CA PHE A 304 -24.78 13.24 3.46
C PHE A 304 -23.38 13.35 4.07
N ALA A 305 -23.11 14.42 4.82
CA ALA A 305 -21.83 14.62 5.52
C ALA A 305 -21.57 13.48 6.50
N TRP A 306 -22.56 13.08 7.28
CA TRP A 306 -22.43 11.98 8.24
C TRP A 306 -22.07 10.65 7.53
N VAL A 307 -22.76 10.29 6.46
CA VAL A 307 -22.47 9.08 5.67
C VAL A 307 -21.05 9.11 5.11
N LYS A 308 -20.60 10.25 4.59
CA LYS A 308 -19.22 10.41 4.07
C LYS A 308 -18.18 10.29 5.17
N LEU A 309 -18.42 10.90 6.33
CA LEU A 309 -17.53 10.83 7.48
C LEU A 309 -17.41 9.40 8.04
N GLN A 310 -18.53 8.65 8.10
CA GLN A 310 -18.48 7.22 8.47
C GLN A 310 -17.63 6.40 7.49
N ALA A 311 -17.72 6.66 6.19
CA ALA A 311 -16.89 5.99 5.19
C ALA A 311 -15.39 6.32 5.37
N ILE A 312 -15.06 7.57 5.69
CA ILE A 312 -13.68 8.01 5.98
C ILE A 312 -13.19 7.36 7.28
N GLU A 313 -14.00 7.34 8.34
CA GLU A 313 -13.68 6.69 9.61
C GLU A 313 -13.34 5.20 9.40
N LYS A 314 -14.19 4.47 8.68
CA LYS A 314 -13.96 3.07 8.34
C LYS A 314 -12.60 2.87 7.67
N GLY A 315 -12.19 3.81 6.80
CA GLY A 315 -10.90 3.77 6.12
C GLY A 315 -9.68 3.85 7.06
N PHE A 316 -9.82 4.33 8.30
CA PHE A 316 -8.76 4.30 9.31
C PHE A 316 -8.74 3.01 10.13
N LEU A 317 -9.80 2.22 10.09
CA LEU A 317 -9.98 1.03 10.92
C LEU A 317 -9.68 -0.26 10.15
N VAL A 318 -10.14 -0.35 8.91
CA VAL A 318 -10.04 -1.58 8.11
C VAL A 318 -9.89 -1.27 6.63
N GLY A 319 -9.12 -2.11 5.94
CA GLY A 319 -8.99 -2.08 4.49
C GLY A 319 -10.23 -2.59 3.75
N PRO A 320 -10.30 -2.38 2.43
CA PRO A 320 -11.44 -2.82 1.65
C PRO A 320 -11.49 -4.34 1.55
N SER A 321 -12.66 -4.93 1.80
CA SER A 321 -12.87 -6.38 1.70
C SER A 321 -12.67 -6.93 0.28
N ILE A 322 -12.89 -6.12 -0.74
CA ILE A 322 -12.65 -6.45 -2.15
C ILE A 322 -11.53 -5.55 -2.66
N PRO A 323 -10.36 -6.09 -3.03
CA PRO A 323 -9.29 -5.31 -3.60
C PRO A 323 -9.69 -4.72 -4.95
N LYS A 324 -9.16 -3.54 -5.29
CA LYS A 324 -9.51 -2.83 -6.53
C LYS A 324 -9.26 -3.66 -7.79
N ARG A 325 -8.24 -4.52 -7.78
CA ARG A 325 -7.95 -5.43 -8.90
C ARG A 325 -9.09 -6.38 -9.27
N ASN A 326 -9.99 -6.64 -8.33
CA ASN A 326 -11.13 -7.55 -8.50
C ASN A 326 -12.44 -6.80 -8.79
N LEU A 327 -12.42 -5.47 -8.86
CA LEU A 327 -13.60 -4.69 -9.23
C LEU A 327 -13.91 -4.89 -10.72
N ILE A 328 -15.15 -5.24 -11.02
CA ILE A 328 -15.65 -5.33 -12.39
C ILE A 328 -15.91 -3.90 -12.86
N THR A 329 -15.08 -3.40 -13.77
CA THR A 329 -15.33 -2.12 -14.41
C THR A 329 -16.41 -2.30 -15.47
N SER A 330 -17.41 -1.45 -15.52
CA SER A 330 -18.60 -1.55 -16.38
C SER A 330 -18.31 -1.72 -17.88
N LYS A 331 -17.11 -1.34 -18.35
CA LYS A 331 -16.64 -1.60 -19.72
C LYS A 331 -16.38 -3.08 -20.03
N LYS A 332 -16.19 -3.96 -19.04
CA LYS A 332 -15.97 -5.40 -19.23
C LYS A 332 -17.24 -6.24 -19.04
N ALA A 333 -18.27 -5.70 -18.41
CA ALA A 333 -19.53 -6.43 -18.22
C ALA A 333 -20.18 -6.82 -19.56
N ASN A 334 -19.99 -6.01 -20.60
CA ASN A 334 -20.55 -6.31 -21.93
C ASN A 334 -19.76 -7.33 -22.76
N THR A 335 -18.53 -7.71 -22.36
CA THR A 335 -17.70 -8.66 -23.12
C THR A 335 -17.62 -10.05 -22.47
N SER A 336 -17.96 -10.18 -21.18
CA SER A 336 -17.80 -11.44 -20.44
C SER A 336 -19.02 -12.39 -20.51
N THR A 337 -20.11 -11.97 -21.16
CA THR A 337 -21.31 -12.81 -21.30
C THR A 337 -21.16 -13.95 -22.32
N LYS A 338 -19.95 -14.18 -22.87
CA LYS A 338 -19.69 -15.25 -23.86
C LYS A 338 -18.68 -16.31 -23.43
N ILE A 339 -18.32 -16.41 -22.17
CA ILE A 339 -17.56 -17.58 -21.72
C ILE A 339 -18.55 -18.60 -21.15
N ARG A 340 -18.99 -19.51 -22.00
CA ARG A 340 -19.67 -20.78 -21.59
C ARG A 340 -18.61 -21.58 -20.84
N LEU A 341 -18.94 -21.97 -19.61
CA LEU A 341 -18.27 -23.06 -18.89
C LEU A 341 -18.44 -24.34 -19.74
N VAL A 342 -17.30 -24.89 -20.15
CA VAL A 342 -17.19 -26.28 -20.59
C VAL A 342 -16.61 -27.06 -19.43
#